data_49b5fe5a4e4fafa5a58641a8e3f98c04
#
_entry.id   49b5fe5a4e4fafa5a58641a8e3f98c04
#
_cell.length_a   1.000
_cell.length_b   1.000
_cell.length_c   1.000
_cell.angle_alpha   90.00
_cell.angle_beta   90.00
_cell.angle_gamma   90.00
#
_symmetry.space_group_name_H-M   'P 1'
#
loop_
_entity.id
_entity.type
_entity.pdbx_description
1 polymer ?
#
loop_
_entity_poly.entity_id
_entity_poly.type
_entity_poly.pdbx_seq_one_letter_code
_entity_poly.pdbx_strand_id
1 'polypeptide(L)'
;MMERATLESFLAPISRQLGHEAVPQDVQPLDYEKNPPARLTDGLDHPQLVDMFVDEAQKVQVGVHRCKSTEVAQTIVDIIRADDEAGSVVYADDHRIEKMHIPAALEKCDAVTGLTRWDATAGRDAMVDACNVARYGITFAQGGIAETATIVQPCNQKCGRSISLLPTVHIAIVNAADVKATMGDWLA
;
A
#
# COMPACT_ATOMS: atom_id res chain seq x y z
N MET A 1 -18.31 21.55 -25.27
CA MET A 1 -17.83 20.55 -26.26
C MET A 1 -16.67 21.20 -27.00
N MET A 2 -15.47 20.67 -26.92
CA MET A 2 -14.28 21.22 -27.59
C MET A 2 -14.44 21.00 -29.10
N GLU A 3 -14.25 22.05 -29.92
CA GLU A 3 -14.35 21.92 -31.36
C GLU A 3 -13.30 20.93 -31.90
N ARG A 4 -13.65 20.14 -32.92
CA ARG A 4 -12.80 19.08 -33.50
C ARG A 4 -11.41 19.63 -33.96
N ALA A 5 -11.40 20.83 -34.54
CA ALA A 5 -10.16 21.52 -34.94
C ALA A 5 -9.24 21.83 -33.74
N THR A 6 -9.81 22.17 -32.57
CA THR A 6 -9.05 22.44 -31.33
C THR A 6 -8.47 21.14 -30.75
N LEU A 7 -9.19 20.03 -30.83
CA LEU A 7 -8.72 18.71 -30.41
C LEU A 7 -7.55 18.24 -31.29
N GLU A 8 -7.67 18.35 -32.61
CA GLU A 8 -6.58 18.01 -33.54
C GLU A 8 -5.31 18.82 -33.30
N SER A 9 -5.44 20.13 -33.11
CA SER A 9 -4.28 21.00 -32.83
C SER A 9 -3.61 20.66 -31.50
N PHE A 10 -4.37 20.23 -30.51
CA PHE A 10 -3.85 19.74 -29.22
C PHE A 10 -3.14 18.37 -29.34
N LEU A 11 -3.70 17.46 -30.11
CA LEU A 11 -3.16 16.11 -30.26
C LEU A 11 -1.97 16.01 -31.21
N ALA A 12 -1.85 16.90 -32.20
CA ALA A 12 -0.82 16.82 -33.22
C ALA A 12 0.65 16.82 -32.69
N PRO A 13 1.03 17.63 -31.69
CA PRO A 13 2.37 17.55 -31.13
C PRO A 13 2.61 16.23 -30.36
N ILE A 14 1.61 15.71 -29.65
CA ILE A 14 1.69 14.44 -28.92
C ILE A 14 1.86 13.29 -29.92
N SER A 15 1.05 13.25 -30.97
CA SER A 15 1.09 12.24 -32.02
C SER A 15 2.48 12.16 -32.66
N ARG A 16 3.07 13.32 -32.98
CA ARG A 16 4.46 13.39 -33.53
C ARG A 16 5.52 12.89 -32.56
N GLN A 17 5.39 13.19 -31.28
CA GLN A 17 6.29 12.70 -30.24
C GLN A 17 6.22 11.16 -30.11
N LEU A 18 5.06 10.58 -30.37
CA LEU A 18 4.83 9.12 -30.40
C LEU A 18 5.24 8.45 -31.72
N GLY A 19 5.83 9.22 -32.67
CA GLY A 19 6.32 8.70 -33.96
C GLY A 19 5.24 8.53 -35.03
N HIS A 20 4.04 9.12 -34.84
CA HIS A 20 3.00 9.11 -35.86
C HIS A 20 3.14 10.33 -36.81
N GLU A 21 2.95 10.15 -38.11
CA GLU A 21 2.97 11.24 -39.10
C GLU A 21 1.79 12.21 -38.93
N ALA A 22 0.63 11.70 -38.50
CA ALA A 22 -0.59 12.46 -38.26
C ALA A 22 -1.34 11.93 -37.05
N VAL A 23 -2.31 12.71 -36.55
CA VAL A 23 -3.20 12.25 -35.47
C VAL A 23 -4.04 11.07 -36.02
N PRO A 24 -3.98 9.87 -35.41
CA PRO A 24 -4.77 8.73 -35.83
C PRO A 24 -6.26 9.06 -35.74
N GLN A 25 -6.99 8.84 -36.83
CA GLN A 25 -8.45 9.12 -36.93
C GLN A 25 -9.30 7.91 -36.52
N ASP A 26 -8.74 6.72 -36.71
CA ASP A 26 -9.40 5.45 -36.37
C ASP A 26 -8.40 4.57 -35.62
N VAL A 27 -8.60 4.44 -34.30
CA VAL A 27 -7.79 3.59 -33.44
C VAL A 27 -8.61 2.35 -33.10
N GLN A 28 -8.20 1.22 -33.62
CA GLN A 28 -8.84 -0.05 -33.28
C GLN A 28 -8.54 -0.38 -31.81
N PRO A 29 -9.54 -0.76 -31.01
CA PRO A 29 -9.32 -1.24 -29.64
C PRO A 29 -8.36 -2.43 -29.65
N LEU A 30 -7.48 -2.49 -28.65
CA LEU A 30 -6.62 -3.67 -28.44
C LEU A 30 -7.52 -4.88 -28.15
N ASP A 31 -7.31 -5.94 -28.95
CA ASP A 31 -7.96 -7.22 -28.70
C ASP A 31 -7.13 -8.01 -27.67
N TYR A 32 -7.47 -7.83 -26.41
CA TYR A 32 -6.78 -8.50 -25.31
C TYR A 32 -7.02 -10.02 -25.26
N GLU A 33 -8.07 -10.53 -25.91
CA GLU A 33 -8.30 -11.97 -25.99
C GLU A 33 -7.33 -12.62 -26.98
N LYS A 34 -7.03 -11.93 -28.10
CA LYS A 34 -6.08 -12.43 -29.11
C LYS A 34 -4.61 -12.17 -28.75
N ASN A 35 -4.36 -11.07 -28.03
CA ASN A 35 -3.02 -10.67 -27.62
C ASN A 35 -3.02 -10.32 -26.12
N PRO A 36 -3.16 -11.32 -25.23
CA PRO A 36 -3.04 -11.05 -23.80
C PRO A 36 -1.64 -10.52 -23.51
N PRO A 37 -1.51 -9.46 -22.69
CA PRO A 37 -0.21 -8.98 -22.28
C PRO A 37 0.53 -10.10 -21.53
N ALA A 38 1.82 -10.29 -21.82
CA ALA A 38 2.66 -11.19 -21.05
C ALA A 38 2.68 -10.70 -19.59
N ARG A 39 2.35 -11.58 -18.67
CA ARG A 39 2.37 -11.27 -17.24
C ARG A 39 3.73 -11.65 -16.67
N LEU A 40 4.35 -10.76 -15.92
CA LEU A 40 5.61 -11.04 -15.22
C LEU A 40 5.49 -12.16 -14.19
N THR A 41 4.26 -12.48 -13.79
CA THR A 41 3.91 -13.47 -12.77
C THR A 41 3.54 -14.84 -13.34
N ASP A 42 3.50 -14.99 -14.69
CA ASP A 42 3.16 -16.28 -15.31
C ASP A 42 4.17 -17.36 -14.94
N GLY A 43 3.65 -18.47 -14.42
CA GLY A 43 4.46 -19.64 -14.02
C GLY A 43 5.16 -19.52 -12.67
N LEU A 44 4.99 -18.41 -11.93
CA LEU A 44 5.53 -18.28 -10.59
C LEU A 44 4.67 -19.04 -9.57
N ASP A 45 5.34 -19.76 -8.66
CA ASP A 45 4.69 -20.33 -7.49
C ASP A 45 4.50 -19.28 -6.39
N HIS A 46 3.73 -19.64 -5.35
CA HIS A 46 3.40 -18.67 -4.29
C HIS A 46 4.64 -18.14 -3.53
N PRO A 47 5.65 -18.94 -3.15
CA PRO A 47 6.90 -18.42 -2.59
C PRO A 47 7.59 -17.40 -3.49
N GLN A 48 7.64 -17.66 -4.80
CA GLN A 48 8.22 -16.75 -5.79
C GLN A 48 7.43 -15.43 -5.91
N LEU A 49 6.10 -15.48 -5.79
CA LEU A 49 5.28 -14.26 -5.73
C LEU A 49 5.59 -13.42 -4.49
N VAL A 50 5.81 -14.06 -3.33
CA VAL A 50 6.23 -13.34 -2.11
C VAL A 50 7.62 -12.73 -2.28
N ASP A 51 8.56 -13.44 -2.90
CA ASP A 51 9.89 -12.91 -3.21
C ASP A 51 9.79 -11.72 -4.16
N MET A 52 9.01 -11.83 -5.23
CA MET A 52 8.74 -10.74 -6.16
C MET A 52 8.14 -9.51 -5.47
N PHE A 53 7.15 -9.71 -4.59
CA PHE A 53 6.56 -8.61 -3.80
C PHE A 53 7.63 -7.84 -3.00
N VAL A 54 8.56 -8.56 -2.37
CA VAL A 54 9.64 -7.95 -1.60
C VAL A 54 10.61 -7.21 -2.51
N ASP A 55 11.01 -7.82 -3.63
CA ASP A 55 11.95 -7.21 -4.58
C ASP A 55 11.37 -5.92 -5.20
N GLU A 56 10.10 -5.95 -5.60
CA GLU A 56 9.42 -4.76 -6.14
C GLU A 56 9.26 -3.65 -5.07
N ALA A 57 8.96 -4.01 -3.82
CA ALA A 57 8.90 -3.06 -2.72
C ALA A 57 10.26 -2.38 -2.47
N GLN A 58 11.35 -3.13 -2.50
CA GLN A 58 12.70 -2.61 -2.30
C GLN A 58 13.13 -1.66 -3.43
N LYS A 59 12.72 -1.91 -4.68
CA LYS A 59 12.98 -1.01 -5.83
C LYS A 59 12.40 0.40 -5.63
N VAL A 60 11.30 0.50 -4.90
CA VAL A 60 10.67 1.80 -4.54
C VAL A 60 11.05 2.26 -3.13
N GLN A 61 12.15 1.74 -2.58
CA GLN A 61 12.74 2.14 -1.30
C GLN A 61 11.84 1.88 -0.07
N VAL A 62 10.93 0.90 -0.15
CA VAL A 62 10.16 0.45 1.01
C VAL A 62 11.02 -0.51 1.84
N GLY A 63 11.13 -0.24 3.15
CA GLY A 63 11.75 -1.17 4.10
C GLY A 63 10.87 -2.41 4.27
N VAL A 64 11.42 -3.59 3.98
CA VAL A 64 10.68 -4.86 4.10
C VAL A 64 11.36 -5.75 5.14
N HIS A 65 10.57 -6.20 6.12
CA HIS A 65 11.01 -7.09 7.19
C HIS A 65 10.22 -8.40 7.13
N ARG A 66 10.88 -9.49 6.81
CA ARG A 66 10.28 -10.83 6.86
C ARG A 66 10.45 -11.42 8.24
N CYS A 67 9.35 -11.79 8.89
CA CYS A 67 9.38 -12.40 10.21
C CYS A 67 8.21 -13.39 10.38
N LYS A 68 8.27 -14.19 11.44
CA LYS A 68 7.15 -15.05 11.84
C LYS A 68 6.08 -14.21 12.54
N SER A 69 4.84 -14.68 12.54
CA SER A 69 3.72 -14.01 13.21
C SER A 69 3.98 -13.75 14.71
N THR A 70 4.77 -14.58 15.36
CA THR A 70 5.17 -14.45 16.76
C THR A 70 6.24 -13.37 16.99
N GLU A 71 6.90 -12.92 15.94
CA GLU A 71 8.02 -11.96 15.99
C GLU A 71 7.58 -10.55 15.55
N VAL A 72 6.37 -10.40 14.97
CA VAL A 72 5.89 -9.14 14.39
C VAL A 72 5.93 -7.98 15.40
N ALA A 73 5.46 -8.21 16.62
CA ALA A 73 5.47 -7.16 17.66
C ALA A 73 6.89 -6.65 17.97
N GLN A 74 7.85 -7.58 18.10
CA GLN A 74 9.24 -7.22 18.34
C GLN A 74 9.86 -6.53 17.12
N THR A 75 9.59 -7.03 15.93
CA THR A 75 10.05 -6.41 14.68
C THR A 75 9.58 -4.96 14.55
N ILE A 76 8.31 -4.67 14.88
CA ILE A 76 7.78 -3.30 14.88
C ILE A 76 8.50 -2.42 15.91
N VAL A 77 8.72 -2.94 17.12
CA VAL A 77 9.49 -2.22 18.15
C VAL A 77 10.91 -1.92 17.67
N ASP A 78 11.55 -2.88 17.01
CA ASP A 78 12.92 -2.70 16.48
C ASP A 78 12.95 -1.67 15.34
N ILE A 79 11.94 -1.63 14.46
CA ILE A 79 11.79 -0.60 13.41
C ILE A 79 11.66 0.79 14.06
N ILE A 80 10.81 0.93 15.08
CA ILE A 80 10.58 2.22 15.77
C ILE A 80 11.84 2.67 16.53
N ARG A 81 12.56 1.75 17.15
CA ARG A 81 13.82 2.07 17.86
C ARG A 81 14.97 2.41 16.93
N ALA A 82 14.95 1.90 15.71
CA ALA A 82 15.95 2.21 14.69
C ALA A 82 15.72 3.58 14.03
N ASP A 83 14.57 4.19 14.24
CA ASP A 83 14.29 5.54 13.79
C ASP A 83 14.94 6.56 14.77
N ASP A 84 15.51 7.62 14.23
CA ASP A 84 16.21 8.66 15.01
C ASP A 84 15.29 9.51 15.88
N GLU A 85 13.96 9.42 15.67
CA GLU A 85 12.97 10.24 16.36
C GLU A 85 11.92 9.39 17.09
N ALA A 86 11.77 9.63 18.38
CA ALA A 86 10.65 9.11 19.16
C ALA A 86 9.32 9.76 18.68
N GLY A 87 8.22 9.02 18.73
CA GLY A 87 6.95 9.55 18.29
C GLY A 87 5.74 8.77 18.77
N SER A 88 4.56 9.37 18.58
CA SER A 88 3.31 8.68 18.87
C SER A 88 2.92 7.73 17.75
N VAL A 89 2.16 6.73 18.11
CA VAL A 89 1.68 5.67 17.23
C VAL A 89 0.15 5.72 17.18
N VAL A 90 -0.41 5.69 15.97
CA VAL A 90 -1.82 5.39 15.74
C VAL A 90 -1.96 4.03 15.06
N TYR A 91 -2.87 3.17 15.51
CA TYR A 91 -3.03 1.84 14.92
C TYR A 91 -4.50 1.48 14.66
N ALA A 92 -4.74 0.64 13.68
CA ALA A 92 -6.07 0.17 13.31
C ALA A 92 -6.71 -0.68 14.42
N ASP A 93 -8.02 -0.59 14.59
CA ASP A 93 -8.82 -1.46 15.45
C ASP A 93 -8.99 -2.85 14.80
N ASP A 94 -7.88 -3.56 14.63
CA ASP A 94 -7.86 -4.90 14.04
C ASP A 94 -7.49 -5.93 15.11
N HIS A 95 -8.35 -6.94 15.28
CA HIS A 95 -8.14 -8.00 16.27
C HIS A 95 -6.83 -8.78 16.05
N ARG A 96 -6.27 -8.77 14.83
CA ARG A 96 -4.99 -9.42 14.52
C ARG A 96 -3.83 -8.65 15.16
N ILE A 97 -3.90 -7.32 15.19
CA ILE A 97 -2.94 -6.45 15.88
C ILE A 97 -2.92 -6.76 17.39
N GLU A 98 -4.10 -6.88 17.99
CA GLU A 98 -4.25 -7.26 19.41
C GLU A 98 -3.75 -8.67 19.68
N LYS A 99 -4.10 -9.64 18.84
CA LYS A 99 -3.69 -11.05 18.96
C LYS A 99 -2.16 -11.22 18.88
N MET A 100 -1.49 -10.35 18.15
CA MET A 100 -0.01 -10.32 18.05
C MET A 100 0.64 -9.56 19.19
N HIS A 101 -0.11 -9.07 20.17
CA HIS A 101 0.35 -8.32 21.33
C HIS A 101 1.15 -7.04 20.97
N ILE A 102 0.88 -6.47 19.79
CA ILE A 102 1.59 -5.28 19.29
C ILE A 102 1.39 -4.08 20.23
N PRO A 103 0.16 -3.72 20.67
CA PRO A 103 -0.03 -2.60 21.59
C PRO A 103 0.76 -2.78 22.91
N ALA A 104 0.72 -3.96 23.50
CA ALA A 104 1.42 -4.25 24.74
C ALA A 104 2.96 -4.20 24.61
N ALA A 105 3.50 -4.48 23.43
CA ALA A 105 4.92 -4.32 23.13
C ALA A 105 5.30 -2.84 22.95
N LEU A 106 4.43 -2.08 22.27
CA LEU A 106 4.63 -0.63 22.05
C LEU A 106 4.54 0.19 23.32
N GLU A 107 3.66 -0.17 24.27
CA GLU A 107 3.56 0.46 25.59
C GLU A 107 4.87 0.37 26.40
N LYS A 108 5.69 -0.65 26.12
CA LYS A 108 6.99 -0.88 26.77
C LYS A 108 8.17 -0.28 25.99
N CYS A 109 7.90 0.30 24.82
CA CYS A 109 8.92 0.88 23.97
C CYS A 109 9.17 2.33 24.37
N ASP A 110 10.36 2.65 24.78
CA ASP A 110 10.81 3.98 25.21
C ASP A 110 10.79 5.04 24.09
N ALA A 111 10.85 4.62 22.82
CA ALA A 111 10.72 5.48 21.65
C ALA A 111 9.25 5.83 21.30
N VAL A 112 8.26 5.20 21.96
CA VAL A 112 6.84 5.47 21.75
C VAL A 112 6.35 6.48 22.78
N THR A 113 6.00 7.69 22.36
CA THR A 113 5.57 8.80 23.24
C THR A 113 4.07 8.81 23.51
N GLY A 114 3.29 8.07 22.75
CA GLY A 114 1.84 7.93 22.90
C GLY A 114 1.29 6.85 21.98
N LEU A 115 0.20 6.20 22.40
CA LEU A 115 -0.42 5.12 21.65
C LEU A 115 -1.93 5.37 21.52
N THR A 116 -2.42 5.45 20.29
CA THR A 116 -3.83 5.71 19.99
C THR A 116 -4.39 4.60 19.11
N ARG A 117 -5.41 3.89 19.60
CA ARG A 117 -6.19 2.96 18.79
C ARG A 117 -7.22 3.72 17.98
N TRP A 118 -7.43 3.34 16.73
CA TRP A 118 -8.49 3.88 15.92
C TRP A 118 -9.86 3.62 16.53
N ASP A 119 -10.64 4.69 16.72
CA ASP A 119 -12.00 4.63 17.24
C ASP A 119 -12.92 5.52 16.38
N ALA A 120 -13.73 4.88 15.51
CA ALA A 120 -14.67 5.60 14.67
C ALA A 120 -15.76 6.35 15.47
N THR A 121 -16.00 5.99 16.74
CA THR A 121 -16.99 6.65 17.61
C THR A 121 -16.48 7.98 18.17
N ALA A 122 -15.18 8.19 18.22
CA ALA A 122 -14.57 9.46 18.64
C ALA A 122 -14.80 10.60 17.64
N GLY A 123 -15.30 10.28 16.45
CA GLY A 123 -15.57 11.24 15.38
C GLY A 123 -14.38 11.40 14.41
N ARG A 124 -14.74 11.85 13.19
CA ARG A 124 -13.76 11.96 12.10
C ARG A 124 -12.62 12.92 12.43
N ASP A 125 -12.92 14.09 12.93
CA ASP A 125 -11.92 15.14 13.13
C ASP A 125 -10.93 14.75 14.22
N ALA A 126 -11.39 14.20 15.35
CA ALA A 126 -10.52 13.71 16.41
C ALA A 126 -9.55 12.62 15.93
N MET A 127 -10.02 11.70 15.07
CA MET A 127 -9.17 10.64 14.54
C MET A 127 -8.20 11.14 13.45
N VAL A 128 -8.61 12.13 12.65
CA VAL A 128 -7.72 12.78 11.67
C VAL A 128 -6.62 13.54 12.40
N ASP A 129 -6.97 14.30 13.46
CA ASP A 129 -6.00 15.05 14.27
C ASP A 129 -5.00 14.10 14.95
N ALA A 130 -5.47 12.98 15.51
CA ALA A 130 -4.61 11.96 16.10
C ALA A 130 -3.63 11.37 15.07
N CYS A 131 -4.09 11.10 13.83
CA CYS A 131 -3.25 10.61 12.76
C CYS A 131 -2.25 11.67 12.26
N ASN A 132 -2.65 12.93 12.22
CA ASN A 132 -1.84 14.03 11.72
C ASN A 132 -0.62 14.34 12.62
N VAL A 133 -0.76 14.13 13.93
CA VAL A 133 0.34 14.32 14.88
C VAL A 133 1.14 13.04 15.14
N ALA A 134 0.64 11.89 14.70
CA ALA A 134 1.34 10.63 14.87
C ALA A 134 2.54 10.52 13.94
N ARG A 135 3.67 10.01 14.47
CA ARG A 135 4.81 9.66 13.64
C ARG A 135 4.59 8.34 12.92
N TYR A 136 3.98 7.36 13.59
CA TYR A 136 3.77 6.01 13.05
C TYR A 136 2.29 5.68 12.92
N GLY A 137 1.91 5.16 11.75
CA GLY A 137 0.61 4.54 11.53
C GLY A 137 0.76 3.04 11.31
N ILE A 138 0.05 2.21 12.08
CA ILE A 138 0.14 0.75 11.96
C ILE A 138 -1.18 0.19 11.45
N THR A 139 -1.12 -0.56 10.35
CA THR A 139 -2.27 -1.26 9.79
C THR A 139 -1.98 -2.73 9.54
N PHE A 140 -3.02 -3.54 9.51
CA PHE A 140 -2.93 -4.91 9.02
C PHE A 140 -3.64 -4.96 7.67
N ALA A 141 -2.88 -5.13 6.60
CA ALA A 141 -3.38 -5.16 5.24
C ALA A 141 -4.25 -6.40 4.98
N GLN A 142 -5.13 -6.32 4.02
CA GLN A 142 -5.87 -7.48 3.51
C GLN A 142 -4.97 -8.41 2.71
N GLY A 143 -3.94 -7.84 2.05
CA GLY A 143 -2.89 -8.58 1.35
C GLY A 143 -2.03 -7.71 0.48
N GLY A 144 -1.30 -8.32 -0.45
CA GLY A 144 -0.38 -7.67 -1.37
C GLY A 144 -0.54 -8.12 -2.82
N ILE A 145 -0.02 -7.32 -3.75
CA ILE A 145 0.04 -7.60 -5.18
C ILE A 145 1.50 -7.67 -5.58
N ALA A 146 1.96 -8.85 -6.02
CA ALA A 146 3.36 -9.14 -6.25
C ALA A 146 3.99 -8.27 -7.35
N GLU A 147 3.33 -8.13 -8.50
CA GLU A 147 3.88 -7.43 -9.67
C GLU A 147 4.17 -5.94 -9.45
N THR A 148 3.58 -5.31 -8.44
CA THR A 148 3.69 -3.87 -8.18
C THR A 148 4.02 -3.52 -6.74
N ALA A 149 4.24 -4.52 -5.87
CA ALA A 149 4.37 -4.35 -4.42
C ALA A 149 3.22 -3.53 -3.79
N THR A 150 2.04 -3.58 -4.38
CA THR A 150 0.88 -2.83 -3.89
C THR A 150 0.29 -3.50 -2.67
N ILE A 151 0.02 -2.71 -1.62
CA ILE A 151 -0.67 -3.16 -0.41
C ILE A 151 -2.16 -2.91 -0.57
N VAL A 152 -2.97 -3.94 -0.36
CA VAL A 152 -4.43 -3.84 -0.35
C VAL A 152 -4.91 -3.54 1.06
N GLN A 153 -5.28 -2.26 1.29
CA GLN A 153 -5.71 -1.78 2.60
C GLN A 153 -7.17 -1.36 2.55
N PRO A 154 -8.10 -2.11 3.18
CA PRO A 154 -9.51 -1.72 3.22
C PRO A 154 -9.71 -0.54 4.16
N CYS A 155 -10.60 0.38 3.76
CA CYS A 155 -11.09 1.45 4.61
C CYS A 155 -12.47 1.08 5.17
N ASN A 156 -12.60 1.04 6.49
CA ASN A 156 -13.84 0.72 7.18
C ASN A 156 -13.88 1.38 8.57
N GLN A 157 -14.90 1.07 9.38
CA GLN A 157 -15.04 1.63 10.73
C GLN A 157 -13.87 1.31 11.67
N LYS A 158 -13.12 0.23 11.41
CA LYS A 158 -11.98 -0.22 12.22
C LYS A 158 -10.64 0.28 11.71
N CYS A 159 -10.59 0.78 10.49
CA CYS A 159 -9.38 1.28 9.86
C CYS A 159 -9.70 2.42 8.91
N GLY A 160 -9.48 3.65 9.34
CA GLY A 160 -9.60 4.83 8.50
C GLY A 160 -8.39 5.00 7.58
N ARG A 161 -8.61 5.60 6.41
CA ARG A 161 -7.51 5.90 5.46
C ARG A 161 -6.42 6.80 6.05
N SER A 162 -6.78 7.65 7.00
CA SER A 162 -5.84 8.57 7.64
C SER A 162 -4.69 7.85 8.36
N ILE A 163 -4.89 6.62 8.87
CA ILE A 163 -3.83 5.85 9.54
C ILE A 163 -2.65 5.56 8.60
N SER A 164 -2.92 5.32 7.32
CA SER A 164 -1.88 5.00 6.34
C SER A 164 -1.37 6.20 5.54
N LEU A 165 -2.04 7.38 5.65
CA LEU A 165 -1.75 8.52 4.79
C LEU A 165 -1.21 9.74 5.53
N LEU A 166 -1.50 9.93 6.81
CA LEU A 166 -1.12 11.13 7.56
C LEU A 166 0.15 10.95 8.40
N PRO A 167 0.38 9.83 9.11
CA PRO A 167 1.62 9.61 9.83
C PRO A 167 2.84 9.66 8.90
N THR A 168 3.98 10.09 9.45
CA THR A 168 5.23 10.19 8.69
C THR A 168 5.70 8.82 8.20
N VAL A 169 5.51 7.79 9.00
CA VAL A 169 5.88 6.41 8.68
C VAL A 169 4.65 5.51 8.75
N HIS A 170 4.35 4.80 7.67
CA HIS A 170 3.31 3.78 7.66
C HIS A 170 3.94 2.39 7.76
N ILE A 171 3.60 1.65 8.80
CA ILE A 171 4.00 0.25 9.01
C ILE A 171 2.80 -0.63 8.65
N ALA A 172 2.87 -1.29 7.50
CA ALA A 172 1.84 -2.21 7.05
C ALA A 172 2.24 -3.66 7.33
N ILE A 173 1.40 -4.38 8.05
CA ILE A 173 1.58 -5.81 8.28
C ILE A 173 0.86 -6.56 7.15
N VAL A 174 1.59 -7.34 6.38
CA VAL A 174 1.05 -8.14 5.28
C VAL A 174 1.30 -9.61 5.58
N ASN A 175 0.23 -10.42 5.57
CA ASN A 175 0.40 -11.85 5.67
C ASN A 175 0.88 -12.40 4.31
N ALA A 176 2.01 -13.10 4.30
CA ALA A 176 2.58 -13.66 3.07
C ALA A 176 1.58 -14.56 2.31
N ALA A 177 0.71 -15.29 3.03
CA ALA A 177 -0.31 -16.13 2.40
C ALA A 177 -1.36 -15.34 1.58
N ASP A 178 -1.49 -14.03 1.84
CA ASP A 178 -2.46 -13.15 1.19
C ASP A 178 -1.81 -12.30 0.06
N VAL A 179 -0.61 -12.65 -0.39
CA VAL A 179 0.03 -12.06 -1.58
C VAL A 179 -0.51 -12.75 -2.82
N LYS A 180 -1.06 -11.97 -3.76
CA LYS A 180 -1.54 -12.42 -5.06
C LYS A 180 -0.66 -11.88 -6.19
N ALA A 181 -0.73 -12.50 -7.36
CA ALA A 181 0.09 -12.14 -8.49
C ALA A 181 -0.21 -10.74 -9.01
N THR A 182 -1.48 -10.48 -9.33
CA THR A 182 -1.93 -9.27 -10.03
C THR A 182 -3.13 -8.60 -9.34
N MET A 183 -3.43 -7.36 -9.73
CA MET A 183 -4.66 -6.67 -9.32
C MET A 183 -5.91 -7.44 -9.77
N GLY A 184 -5.88 -8.05 -10.96
CA GLY A 184 -6.98 -8.86 -11.46
C GLY A 184 -7.34 -10.03 -10.55
N ASP A 185 -6.33 -10.69 -9.99
CA ASP A 185 -6.51 -11.82 -9.05
C ASP A 185 -7.10 -11.37 -7.70
N TRP A 186 -6.98 -10.09 -7.36
CA TRP A 186 -7.61 -9.50 -6.19
C TRP A 186 -9.08 -9.13 -6.40
N LEU A 187 -9.46 -8.77 -7.63
CA LEU A 187 -10.81 -8.30 -7.98
C LEU A 187 -11.72 -9.45 -8.45
N ALA A 188 -11.15 -10.63 -8.75
CA ALA A 188 -11.88 -11.83 -9.13
C ALA A 188 -12.45 -12.57 -7.91
#